data_8f5cdd523dbab830b672c4b2397f9d4b
#
_entry.id   8f5cdd523dbab830b672c4b2397f9d4b
#
_cell.length_a   1.000
_cell.length_b   1.000
_cell.length_c   1.000
_cell.angle_alpha   90.00
_cell.angle_beta   90.00
_cell.angle_gamma   90.00
#
_symmetry.space_group_name_H-M   'P 1'
#
loop_
_entity.id
_entity.type
_entity.pdbx_description
1 polymer ?
#
loop_
_entity_poly.entity_id
_entity_poly.type
_entity_poly.pdbx_seq_one_letter_code
_entity_poly.pdbx_strand_id
1 'polypeptide(L)'
;MDDVWHGPVYTLPFLYIGTWRRIMFPERGRSVPFTIENWAYVDPLGRETVTWLRTFETRKRRRFDAYMIHAESRGRIVDYLGTHQHLAVDIDISVDEKTRGMRLRSGEQRFYEGKIAFRFPMLFSGVADVLESFDDALGKYRIEVAVSNRVWGRLFGYRGTFDVEWRAARPEDVPQSAKPNRVEKRE
;
A
#
# COMPACT_ATOMS: atom_id res chain seq x y z
N MET A 1 -13.38 3.61 7.21
CA MET A 1 -13.06 2.17 7.40
C MET A 1 -13.77 1.68 8.62
N ASP A 2 -14.45 0.55 8.52
CA ASP A 2 -15.22 -0.03 9.62
C ASP A 2 -14.30 -0.44 10.77
N ASP A 3 -13.13 -0.95 10.42
CA ASP A 3 -12.14 -1.44 11.37
C ASP A 3 -10.71 -1.19 10.86
N VAL A 4 -9.86 -0.66 11.74
CA VAL A 4 -8.41 -0.54 11.55
C VAL A 4 -7.75 -1.19 12.75
N TRP A 5 -6.88 -2.15 12.52
CA TRP A 5 -6.30 -2.98 13.56
C TRP A 5 -4.79 -3.20 13.38
N HIS A 6 -4.12 -3.51 14.46
CA HIS A 6 -2.75 -4.01 14.46
C HIS A 6 -2.64 -5.33 15.22
N GLY A 7 -1.54 -6.02 15.04
CA GLY A 7 -1.21 -7.26 15.72
C GLY A 7 -0.94 -7.07 17.23
N PRO A 8 -0.44 -8.12 17.89
CA PRO A 8 -0.07 -8.06 19.31
C PRO A 8 0.99 -6.99 19.61
N VAL A 9 1.17 -6.65 20.90
CA VAL A 9 2.03 -5.54 21.37
C VAL A 9 3.47 -5.62 20.84
N TYR A 10 4.00 -6.80 20.64
CA TYR A 10 5.36 -6.99 20.07
C TYR A 10 5.50 -6.50 18.62
N THR A 11 4.40 -6.26 17.90
CA THR A 11 4.43 -5.70 16.53
C THR A 11 4.58 -4.18 16.53
N LEU A 12 4.29 -3.51 17.65
CA LEU A 12 4.29 -2.05 17.75
C LEU A 12 5.62 -1.38 17.35
N PRO A 13 6.81 -1.87 17.73
CA PRO A 13 8.07 -1.25 17.30
C PRO A 13 8.20 -1.14 15.78
N PHE A 14 7.79 -2.18 15.04
CA PHE A 14 7.78 -2.18 13.57
C PHE A 14 6.81 -1.13 13.01
N LEU A 15 5.63 -1.03 13.61
CA LEU A 15 4.61 -0.07 13.18
C LEU A 15 5.04 1.37 13.44
N TYR A 16 5.71 1.64 14.57
CA TYR A 16 6.28 2.97 14.84
C TYR A 16 7.38 3.35 13.84
N ILE A 17 8.28 2.43 13.51
CA ILE A 17 9.30 2.64 12.45
C ILE A 17 8.60 2.86 11.11
N GLY A 18 7.60 2.05 10.77
CA GLY A 18 6.81 2.18 9.56
C GLY A 18 6.09 3.53 9.45
N THR A 19 5.63 4.09 10.56
CA THR A 19 4.98 5.39 10.61
C THR A 19 5.88 6.51 10.06
N TRP A 20 7.16 6.49 10.40
CA TRP A 20 8.12 7.50 9.94
C TRP A 20 8.25 7.53 8.41
N ARG A 21 8.08 6.38 7.77
CA ARG A 21 8.15 6.24 6.31
C ARG A 21 6.78 6.14 5.63
N ARG A 22 5.67 6.27 6.37
CA ARG A 22 4.29 6.12 5.87
C ARG A 22 4.03 4.74 5.25
N ILE A 23 4.57 3.69 5.84
CA ILE A 23 4.39 2.31 5.40
C ILE A 23 3.26 1.62 6.18
N MET A 24 3.23 1.78 7.48
CA MET A 24 2.21 1.27 8.41
C MET A 24 2.20 2.13 9.66
N PHE A 25 1.23 1.95 10.56
CA PHE A 25 1.10 2.75 11.77
C PHE A 25 0.47 1.94 12.91
N PRO A 26 0.70 2.33 14.19
CA PRO A 26 0.24 1.57 15.37
C PRO A 26 -1.17 1.92 15.82
N GLU A 27 -1.81 2.94 15.24
CA GLU A 27 -3.16 3.32 15.64
C GLU A 27 -4.18 2.28 15.16
N ARG A 28 -5.24 2.13 15.94
CA ARG A 28 -6.41 1.30 15.68
C ARG A 28 -7.68 2.07 15.93
N GLY A 29 -8.77 1.64 15.34
CA GLY A 29 -10.07 2.28 15.55
C GLY A 29 -11.19 1.60 14.79
N ARG A 30 -12.42 1.95 15.16
CA ARG A 30 -13.62 1.59 14.42
C ARG A 30 -14.23 2.83 13.80
N SER A 31 -14.93 2.67 12.68
CA SER A 31 -15.57 3.77 11.93
C SER A 31 -14.59 4.92 11.65
N VAL A 32 -13.37 4.57 11.24
CA VAL A 32 -12.31 5.54 10.96
C VAL A 32 -12.57 6.21 9.62
N PRO A 33 -12.72 7.55 9.56
CA PRO A 33 -12.79 8.26 8.29
C PRO A 33 -11.53 7.99 7.45
N PHE A 34 -11.75 7.74 6.16
CA PHE A 34 -10.70 7.27 5.27
C PHE A 34 -10.85 7.91 3.89
N THR A 35 -9.73 8.32 3.34
CA THR A 35 -9.60 8.72 1.93
C THR A 35 -8.48 7.97 1.26
N ILE A 36 -8.67 7.63 -0.01
CA ILE A 36 -7.62 7.13 -0.89
C ILE A 36 -7.61 7.98 -2.15
N GLU A 37 -6.44 8.49 -2.52
CA GLU A 37 -6.22 9.19 -3.77
C GLU A 37 -5.32 8.34 -4.64
N ASN A 38 -5.77 8.06 -5.86
CA ASN A 38 -5.00 7.34 -6.86
C ASN A 38 -4.55 8.33 -7.94
N TRP A 39 -3.23 8.52 -8.06
CA TRP A 39 -2.62 9.41 -9.04
C TRP A 39 -1.84 8.60 -10.07
N ALA A 40 -2.30 8.61 -11.32
CA ALA A 40 -1.59 7.98 -12.43
C ALA A 40 -0.75 9.04 -13.17
N TYR A 41 0.55 8.77 -13.35
CA TYR A 41 1.48 9.67 -14.02
C TYR A 41 2.71 8.91 -14.55
N VAL A 42 3.54 9.57 -15.34
CA VAL A 42 4.85 9.05 -15.75
C VAL A 42 5.91 9.62 -14.80
N ASP A 43 6.69 8.76 -14.17
CA ASP A 43 7.74 9.17 -13.25
C ASP A 43 8.98 9.74 -13.97
N PRO A 44 9.95 10.35 -13.24
CA PRO A 44 11.15 10.92 -13.86
C PRO A 44 12.05 9.91 -14.61
N LEU A 45 11.82 8.61 -14.43
CA LEU A 45 12.52 7.55 -15.16
C LEU A 45 11.74 7.06 -16.39
N GLY A 46 10.60 7.68 -16.69
CA GLY A 46 9.75 7.31 -17.82
C GLY A 46 8.82 6.12 -17.57
N ARG A 47 8.64 5.70 -16.31
CA ARG A 47 7.80 4.55 -15.97
C ARG A 47 6.36 4.98 -15.67
N GLU A 48 5.39 4.24 -16.18
CA GLU A 48 4.00 4.39 -15.77
C GLU A 48 3.87 4.06 -14.28
N THR A 49 3.39 5.03 -13.52
CA THR A 49 3.33 4.97 -12.06
C THR A 49 1.92 5.28 -11.58
N VAL A 50 1.44 4.51 -10.64
CA VAL A 50 0.21 4.80 -9.88
C VAL A 50 0.56 4.97 -8.41
N THR A 51 0.32 6.15 -7.88
CA THR A 51 0.50 6.42 -6.44
C THR A 51 -0.80 6.23 -5.69
N TRP A 52 -0.78 5.49 -4.59
CA TRP A 52 -1.87 5.35 -3.64
C TRP A 52 -1.56 6.13 -2.36
N LEU A 53 -2.30 7.21 -2.12
CA LEU A 53 -2.21 7.99 -0.90
C LEU A 53 -3.40 7.65 0.00
N ARG A 54 -3.19 6.81 0.98
CA ARG A 54 -4.22 6.39 1.93
C ARG A 54 -4.11 7.19 3.22
N THR A 55 -5.16 7.93 3.54
CA THR A 55 -5.24 8.75 4.76
C THR A 55 -6.29 8.20 5.70
N PHE A 56 -5.91 8.02 6.95
CA PHE A 56 -6.74 7.52 8.04
C PHE A 56 -6.84 8.60 9.13
N GLU A 57 -8.05 9.06 9.43
CA GLU A 57 -8.33 10.01 10.49
C GLU A 57 -8.54 9.27 11.82
N THR A 58 -7.50 8.54 12.27
CA THR A 58 -7.44 7.93 13.59
C THR A 58 -7.16 9.01 14.65
N ARG A 59 -6.95 8.64 15.92
CA ARG A 59 -6.59 9.62 16.98
C ARG A 59 -5.47 10.59 16.54
N LYS A 60 -4.52 10.10 15.73
CA LYS A 60 -3.52 10.91 15.01
C LYS A 60 -3.72 10.61 13.52
N ARG A 61 -3.82 11.65 12.70
CA ARG A 61 -3.89 11.48 11.25
C ARG A 61 -2.71 10.67 10.76
N ARG A 62 -2.98 9.60 10.01
CA ARG A 62 -1.97 8.67 9.49
C ARG A 62 -2.07 8.55 7.98
N ARG A 63 -0.92 8.34 7.36
CA ARG A 63 -0.84 8.04 5.93
C ARG A 63 -0.16 6.69 5.73
N PHE A 64 -0.57 6.02 4.66
CA PHE A 64 0.06 4.83 4.13
C PHE A 64 0.21 5.02 2.61
N ASP A 65 1.42 5.28 2.16
CA ASP A 65 1.73 5.64 0.78
C ASP A 65 2.37 4.45 0.04
N ALA A 66 2.00 4.28 -1.23
CA ALA A 66 2.52 3.24 -2.11
C ALA A 66 2.66 3.79 -3.53
N TYR A 67 3.68 3.35 -4.26
CA TYR A 67 3.99 3.77 -5.62
C TYR A 67 4.17 2.53 -6.48
N MET A 68 3.16 2.17 -7.24
CA MET A 68 3.17 1.00 -8.12
C MET A 68 3.68 1.38 -9.49
N ILE A 69 4.58 0.58 -10.03
CA ILE A 69 5.06 0.66 -11.40
C ILE A 69 4.88 -0.68 -12.10
N HIS A 70 4.75 -0.65 -13.43
CA HIS A 70 4.97 -1.85 -14.23
C HIS A 70 6.48 -1.99 -14.49
N ALA A 71 7.08 -3.02 -13.93
CA ALA A 71 8.49 -3.36 -14.15
C ALA A 71 8.60 -4.25 -15.38
N GLU A 72 8.90 -3.65 -16.55
CA GLU A 72 9.00 -4.37 -17.83
C GLU A 72 10.03 -5.49 -17.77
N SER A 73 11.19 -5.22 -17.16
CA SER A 73 12.28 -6.19 -17.05
C SER A 73 11.89 -7.46 -16.27
N ARG A 74 10.86 -7.37 -15.45
CA ARG A 74 10.37 -8.45 -14.59
C ARG A 74 9.00 -8.98 -15.00
N GLY A 75 8.30 -8.29 -15.90
CA GLY A 75 6.96 -8.62 -16.36
C GLY A 75 5.90 -8.61 -15.24
N ARG A 76 6.04 -7.71 -14.25
CA ARG A 76 5.11 -7.64 -13.10
C ARG A 76 5.01 -6.24 -12.49
N ILE A 77 4.02 -6.08 -11.64
CA ILE A 77 3.87 -4.86 -10.84
C ILE A 77 4.85 -4.91 -9.67
N VAL A 78 5.55 -3.80 -9.45
CA VAL A 78 6.39 -3.57 -8.27
C VAL A 78 5.82 -2.39 -7.51
N ASP A 79 5.54 -2.59 -6.23
CA ASP A 79 5.06 -1.58 -5.30
C ASP A 79 6.20 -1.10 -4.41
N TYR A 80 6.52 0.18 -4.49
CA TYR A 80 7.46 0.81 -3.58
C TYR A 80 6.73 1.40 -2.39
N LEU A 81 6.95 0.83 -1.23
CA LEU A 81 6.32 1.29 0.01
C LEU A 81 7.04 2.50 0.61
N GLY A 82 6.22 3.43 1.11
CA GLY A 82 6.67 4.59 1.84
C GLY A 82 7.23 5.72 0.97
N THR A 83 7.72 6.76 1.61
CA THR A 83 8.01 8.06 0.98
C THR A 83 9.28 8.11 0.13
N HIS A 84 10.17 7.11 0.21
CA HIS A 84 11.50 7.16 -0.41
C HIS A 84 11.82 5.96 -1.31
N GLN A 85 10.82 5.13 -1.62
CA GLN A 85 11.00 3.95 -2.46
C GLN A 85 12.17 3.03 -2.00
N HIS A 86 12.34 2.88 -0.69
CA HIS A 86 13.38 1.99 -0.15
C HIS A 86 13.01 0.51 -0.24
N LEU A 87 11.73 0.20 -0.10
CA LEU A 87 11.21 -1.16 -0.07
C LEU A 87 10.39 -1.41 -1.32
N ALA A 88 10.94 -2.18 -2.25
CA ALA A 88 10.28 -2.66 -3.45
C ALA A 88 9.66 -4.03 -3.17
N VAL A 89 8.40 -4.19 -3.53
CA VAL A 89 7.59 -5.38 -3.25
C VAL A 89 6.96 -5.86 -4.56
N ASP A 90 7.19 -7.11 -4.93
CA ASP A 90 6.49 -7.71 -6.08
C ASP A 90 5.02 -7.90 -5.74
N ILE A 91 4.14 -7.57 -6.67
CA ILE A 91 2.69 -7.73 -6.50
C ILE A 91 2.17 -8.70 -7.55
N ASP A 92 1.49 -9.74 -7.06
CA ASP A 92 0.69 -10.63 -7.88
C ASP A 92 -0.77 -10.18 -7.86
N ILE A 93 -1.36 -10.02 -9.04
CA ILE A 93 -2.75 -9.62 -9.22
C ILE A 93 -3.55 -10.80 -9.72
N SER A 94 -4.70 -11.03 -9.11
CA SER A 94 -5.64 -12.09 -9.48
C SER A 94 -7.08 -11.65 -9.27
N VAL A 95 -8.01 -12.44 -9.80
CA VAL A 95 -9.44 -12.28 -9.52
C VAL A 95 -9.82 -13.25 -8.41
N ASP A 96 -10.48 -12.76 -7.37
CA ASP A 96 -11.07 -13.60 -6.34
C ASP A 96 -12.35 -14.26 -6.86
N GLU A 97 -12.40 -15.58 -6.86
CA GLU A 97 -13.50 -16.35 -7.45
C GLU A 97 -14.86 -16.13 -6.77
N LYS A 98 -14.85 -15.80 -5.47
CA LYS A 98 -16.08 -15.63 -4.69
C LYS A 98 -16.71 -14.26 -4.87
N THR A 99 -15.88 -13.22 -4.79
CA THR A 99 -16.34 -11.84 -4.84
C THR A 99 -16.25 -11.25 -6.24
N ARG A 100 -15.56 -11.92 -7.16
CA ARG A 100 -15.15 -11.41 -8.47
C ARG A 100 -14.36 -10.09 -8.39
N GLY A 101 -13.83 -9.80 -7.20
CA GLY A 101 -13.02 -8.64 -6.92
C GLY A 101 -11.57 -8.84 -7.31
N MET A 102 -10.83 -7.74 -7.32
CA MET A 102 -9.39 -7.72 -7.52
C MET A 102 -8.69 -8.15 -6.23
N ARG A 103 -7.79 -9.12 -6.33
CA ARG A 103 -6.92 -9.54 -5.24
C ARG A 103 -5.47 -9.22 -5.56
N LEU A 104 -4.82 -8.49 -4.67
CA LEU A 104 -3.42 -8.16 -4.73
C LEU A 104 -2.69 -8.90 -3.61
N ARG A 105 -1.62 -9.60 -3.94
CA ARG A 105 -0.80 -10.30 -2.96
C ARG A 105 0.66 -9.90 -3.09
N SER A 106 1.27 -9.47 -2.00
CA SER A 106 2.68 -9.12 -2.00
C SER A 106 3.57 -10.37 -1.97
N GLY A 107 4.62 -10.34 -2.79
CA GLY A 107 5.61 -11.40 -2.93
C GLY A 107 6.97 -11.02 -2.35
N GLU A 108 8.01 -11.23 -3.16
CA GLU A 108 9.40 -10.92 -2.81
C GLU A 108 9.57 -9.43 -2.49
N GLN A 109 10.40 -9.15 -1.49
CA GLN A 109 10.70 -7.81 -1.05
C GLN A 109 12.20 -7.53 -1.18
N ARG A 110 12.54 -6.33 -1.64
CA ARG A 110 13.92 -5.87 -1.84
C ARG A 110 14.11 -4.51 -1.21
N PHE A 111 15.23 -4.34 -0.54
CA PHE A 111 15.59 -3.06 0.08
C PHE A 111 16.69 -2.38 -0.72
N TYR A 112 16.54 -1.06 -0.91
CA TYR A 112 17.47 -0.22 -1.67
C TYR A 112 17.77 1.08 -0.93
N GLU A 113 19.07 1.29 -0.60
CA GLU A 113 19.55 2.56 -0.04
C GLU A 113 20.95 2.86 -0.55
N GLY A 114 21.11 3.89 -1.36
CA GLY A 114 22.38 4.22 -1.99
C GLY A 114 22.97 3.03 -2.75
N LYS A 115 24.17 2.56 -2.34
CA LYS A 115 24.82 1.36 -2.89
C LYS A 115 24.31 0.04 -2.26
N ILE A 116 23.55 0.13 -1.19
CA ILE A 116 23.02 -1.05 -0.48
C ILE A 116 21.83 -1.58 -1.25
N ALA A 117 21.87 -2.87 -1.56
CA ALA A 117 20.75 -3.59 -2.18
C ALA A 117 20.76 -5.03 -1.66
N PHE A 118 19.64 -5.47 -1.11
CA PHE A 118 19.48 -6.86 -0.68
C PHE A 118 18.02 -7.30 -0.70
N ARG A 119 17.83 -8.61 -0.80
CA ARG A 119 16.51 -9.22 -0.63
C ARG A 119 16.12 -9.10 0.85
N PHE A 120 15.00 -8.46 1.12
CA PHE A 120 14.56 -8.25 2.49
C PHE A 120 14.09 -9.58 3.10
N PRO A 121 14.63 -9.99 4.26
CA PRO A 121 14.26 -11.26 4.85
C PRO A 121 12.79 -11.27 5.29
N MET A 122 12.00 -12.23 4.76
CA MET A 122 10.57 -12.34 5.05
C MET A 122 10.27 -12.61 6.54
N LEU A 123 11.26 -13.05 7.32
CA LEU A 123 11.15 -13.17 8.77
C LEU A 123 10.85 -11.82 9.46
N PHE A 124 11.39 -10.73 8.92
CA PHE A 124 11.23 -9.37 9.46
C PHE A 124 10.24 -8.50 8.67
N SER A 125 9.50 -9.11 7.76
CA SER A 125 8.52 -8.42 6.92
C SER A 125 7.13 -9.05 7.03
N GLY A 126 6.18 -8.53 6.27
CA GLY A 126 4.83 -9.05 6.17
C GLY A 126 4.42 -9.29 4.72
N VAL A 127 3.54 -10.25 4.53
CA VAL A 127 2.82 -10.44 3.28
C VAL A 127 1.51 -9.67 3.39
N ALA A 128 1.28 -8.76 2.47
CA ALA A 128 0.01 -8.08 2.31
C ALA A 128 -0.90 -8.91 1.40
N ASP A 129 -2.15 -9.05 1.81
CA ASP A 129 -3.26 -9.60 1.03
C ASP A 129 -4.32 -8.51 0.99
N VAL A 130 -4.65 -8.03 -0.21
CA VAL A 130 -5.62 -6.96 -0.45
C VAL A 130 -6.74 -7.54 -1.30
N LEU A 131 -7.96 -7.38 -0.86
CA LEU A 131 -9.16 -7.74 -1.63
C LEU A 131 -10.00 -6.49 -1.80
N GLU A 132 -10.28 -6.13 -3.06
CA GLU A 132 -11.18 -5.06 -3.42
C GLU A 132 -12.31 -5.60 -4.31
N SER A 133 -13.56 -5.31 -3.97
CA SER A 133 -14.72 -5.76 -4.72
C SER A 133 -15.84 -4.71 -4.66
N PHE A 134 -16.78 -4.79 -5.59
CA PHE A 134 -18.00 -4.00 -5.53
C PHE A 134 -19.11 -4.80 -4.83
N ASP A 135 -19.78 -4.18 -3.88
CA ASP A 135 -20.94 -4.75 -3.18
C ASP A 135 -22.21 -4.18 -3.78
N ASP A 136 -22.88 -4.95 -4.64
CA ASP A 136 -24.08 -4.55 -5.36
C ASP A 136 -25.25 -4.18 -4.42
N ALA A 137 -25.33 -4.85 -3.26
CA ALA A 137 -26.40 -4.59 -2.30
C ALA A 137 -26.24 -3.25 -1.59
N LEU A 138 -25.01 -2.82 -1.36
CA LEU A 138 -24.67 -1.54 -0.74
C LEU A 138 -24.43 -0.43 -1.77
N GLY A 139 -24.19 -0.78 -3.04
CA GLY A 139 -23.79 0.16 -4.09
C GLY A 139 -22.41 0.81 -3.82
N LYS A 140 -21.50 0.11 -3.12
CA LYS A 140 -20.21 0.64 -2.67
C LYS A 140 -19.06 -0.32 -2.95
N TYR A 141 -17.87 0.23 -3.09
CA TYR A 141 -16.67 -0.59 -3.05
C TYR A 141 -16.37 -1.05 -1.63
N ARG A 142 -15.88 -2.26 -1.52
CA ARG A 142 -15.40 -2.88 -0.28
C ARG A 142 -13.92 -3.18 -0.42
N ILE A 143 -13.15 -2.83 0.59
CA ILE A 143 -11.72 -3.16 0.66
C ILE A 143 -11.41 -3.88 1.96
N GLU A 144 -10.57 -4.90 1.87
CA GLU A 144 -9.95 -5.57 3.01
C GLU A 144 -8.44 -5.69 2.76
N VAL A 145 -7.66 -5.20 3.70
CA VAL A 145 -6.19 -5.28 3.68
C VAL A 145 -5.73 -5.99 4.93
N ALA A 146 -5.00 -7.08 4.77
CA ALA A 146 -4.40 -7.82 5.87
C ALA A 146 -2.90 -8.01 5.61
N VAL A 147 -2.07 -7.50 6.50
CA VAL A 147 -0.63 -7.73 6.50
C VAL A 147 -0.30 -8.73 7.60
N SER A 148 0.32 -9.84 7.23
CA SER A 148 0.67 -10.91 8.16
C SER A 148 2.09 -11.41 7.92
N ASN A 149 2.70 -11.92 8.98
CA ASN A 149 3.98 -12.60 8.93
C ASN A 149 3.79 -14.07 9.34
N ARG A 150 4.53 -14.96 8.70
CA ARG A 150 4.41 -16.40 8.97
C ARG A 150 4.74 -16.80 10.40
N VAL A 151 5.66 -16.09 11.05
CA VAL A 151 6.11 -16.33 12.43
C VAL A 151 5.37 -15.45 13.43
N TRP A 152 5.22 -14.16 13.11
CA TRP A 152 4.67 -13.15 14.01
C TRP A 152 3.15 -13.01 13.91
N GLY A 153 2.49 -13.72 12.97
CA GLY A 153 1.05 -13.67 12.78
C GLY A 153 0.58 -12.34 12.14
N ARG A 154 -0.57 -11.86 12.57
CA ARG A 154 -1.19 -10.62 12.05
C ARG A 154 -0.39 -9.39 12.50
N LEU A 155 -0.02 -8.54 11.56
CA LEU A 155 0.77 -7.34 11.84
C LEU A 155 -0.08 -6.08 11.82
N PHE A 156 -0.85 -5.88 10.74
CA PHE A 156 -1.63 -4.68 10.49
C PHE A 156 -2.75 -4.98 9.50
N GLY A 157 -3.81 -4.20 9.53
CA GLY A 157 -4.83 -4.25 8.49
C GLY A 157 -5.98 -3.29 8.73
N TYR A 158 -6.82 -3.22 7.72
CA TYR A 158 -8.05 -2.44 7.76
C TYR A 158 -9.07 -3.02 6.79
N ARG A 159 -10.34 -2.72 7.04
CA ARG A 159 -11.45 -3.10 6.17
C ARG A 159 -12.57 -2.08 6.25
N GLY A 160 -13.35 -1.98 5.19
CA GLY A 160 -14.52 -1.11 5.15
C GLY A 160 -15.02 -0.90 3.74
N THR A 161 -15.95 0.01 3.62
CA THR A 161 -16.54 0.42 2.34
C THR A 161 -16.17 1.85 2.01
N PHE A 162 -16.19 2.19 0.72
CA PHE A 162 -15.92 3.54 0.24
C PHE A 162 -16.68 3.82 -1.07
N ASP A 163 -16.88 5.09 -1.35
CA ASP A 163 -17.40 5.59 -2.62
C ASP A 163 -16.25 6.09 -3.48
N VAL A 164 -16.38 6.02 -4.80
CA VAL A 164 -15.38 6.45 -5.77
C VAL A 164 -15.84 7.70 -6.49
N GLU A 165 -14.97 8.69 -6.57
CA GLU A 165 -15.14 9.89 -7.39
C GLU A 165 -14.04 9.93 -8.44
N TRP A 166 -14.41 10.04 -9.71
CA TRP A 166 -13.48 10.20 -10.81
C TRP A 166 -13.27 11.66 -11.13
N ARG A 167 -12.03 12.09 -11.16
CA ARG A 167 -11.65 13.45 -11.53
C ARG A 167 -10.69 13.42 -12.72
N ALA A 168 -10.99 14.21 -13.76
CA ALA A 168 -10.03 14.42 -14.83
C ALA A 168 -8.83 15.20 -14.26
N ALA A 169 -7.63 14.69 -14.51
CA ALA A 169 -6.39 15.33 -14.09
C ALA A 169 -5.37 15.27 -15.24
N ARG A 170 -4.63 16.37 -15.42
CA ARG A 170 -3.51 16.43 -16.35
C ARG A 170 -2.21 16.10 -15.60
N PRO A 171 -1.12 15.77 -16.30
CA PRO A 171 0.15 15.45 -15.64
C PRO A 171 0.67 16.53 -14.70
N GLU A 172 0.41 17.81 -15.01
CA GLU A 172 0.77 18.95 -14.17
C GLU A 172 -0.08 19.11 -12.90
N ASP A 173 -1.26 18.51 -12.87
CA ASP A 173 -2.16 18.55 -11.71
C ASP A 173 -1.72 17.54 -10.61
N VAL A 174 -0.77 16.62 -10.91
CA VAL A 174 -0.26 15.66 -9.94
C VAL A 174 0.52 16.39 -8.84
N PRO A 175 0.01 16.43 -7.60
CA PRO A 175 0.63 17.21 -6.55
C PRO A 175 1.97 16.61 -6.11
N GLN A 176 2.87 17.44 -5.61
CA GLN A 176 4.15 16.98 -5.10
C GLN A 176 3.98 15.96 -3.95
N SER A 177 2.90 16.06 -3.19
CA SER A 177 2.56 15.09 -2.12
C SER A 177 2.23 13.69 -2.63
N ALA A 178 1.91 13.53 -3.92
CA ALA A 178 1.68 12.25 -4.59
C ALA A 178 2.97 11.69 -5.24
N LYS A 179 4.07 12.41 -5.18
CA LYS A 179 5.36 11.96 -5.70
C LYS A 179 6.26 11.50 -4.56
N PRO A 180 7.10 10.47 -4.76
CA PRO A 180 8.05 10.05 -3.74
C PRO A 180 9.14 11.10 -3.55
N ASN A 181 9.68 11.21 -2.34
CA ASN A 181 10.80 12.12 -2.06
C ASN A 181 12.10 11.67 -2.75
N ARG A 182 12.21 10.38 -3.04
CA ARG A 182 13.30 9.76 -3.78
C ARG A 182 12.71 8.71 -4.73
N VAL A 183 13.13 8.76 -5.99
CA VAL A 183 12.78 7.75 -6.99
C VAL A 183 13.90 6.71 -7.05
N GLU A 184 13.56 5.42 -6.90
CA GLU A 184 14.50 4.31 -7.02
C GLU A 184 14.43 3.74 -8.44
N LYS A 185 15.61 3.54 -9.06
CA LYS A 185 15.70 3.00 -10.43
C LYS A 185 15.74 1.47 -10.50
N ARG A 186 16.09 0.81 -9.39
CA ARG A 186 16.17 -0.67 -9.32
C ARG A 186 14.79 -1.24 -9.01
N GLU A 187 14.48 -2.37 -9.62
CA GLU A 187 13.21 -3.08 -9.55
C GLU A 187 13.33 -4.43 -8.84
#